data_1186e0e018ed929aede0d979c11ea19c
#
_entry.id   1186e0e018ed929aede0d979c11ea19c
#
_cell.length_a   1.000
_cell.length_b   1.000
_cell.length_c   1.000
_cell.angle_alpha   90.00
_cell.angle_beta   90.00
_cell.angle_gamma   90.00
#
_symmetry.space_group_name_H-M   'P 1'
#
loop_
_entity.id
_entity.type
_entity.pdbx_description
1 polymer ?
#
loop_
_entity_poly.entity_id
_entity_poly.type
_entity_poly.pdbx_seq_one_letter_code
_entity_poly.pdbx_strand_id
1 'polypeptide(L)'
;MVNAIGAKIKELHPTKRVLYVSAHLFQVQYTDSVRKNTVNDFINFYQTIDVLIIDDVQEFASLTKTQNTFFHIFNHLHQNGRQLILTSDRPPTALQGMEERLLTRFKWGLLAELEKPNQQLRHDILENKIRQDGLKIPEEVIDFVSENVNDSVRELEGIVNSLMAYSVVWNRDIDLPLAEQILKRAVKQENKPVTIDFILDKVCGYFNVKQEDVFTKCRKQPVAQVRQIAMYLAQKHTNLSLARIGSLIGKRTHATVLHSCSVVEDRLHVDKAFKSKMDEIEKLLKQR
;
A
#
# COMPACT_ATOMS: atom_id res chain seq x y z
N MET A 1 6.09 -9.78 12.84
CA MET A 1 7.30 -10.63 12.84
C MET A 1 8.49 -9.92 13.48
N VAL A 2 8.97 -8.78 12.99
CA VAL A 2 10.16 -8.10 13.59
C VAL A 2 10.00 -7.72 15.05
N ASN A 3 8.78 -7.38 15.48
CA ASN A 3 8.49 -7.15 16.90
C ASN A 3 8.71 -8.44 17.73
N ALA A 4 8.32 -9.62 17.22
CA ALA A 4 8.58 -10.90 17.87
C ALA A 4 10.07 -11.22 17.96
N ILE A 5 10.85 -10.84 16.93
CA ILE A 5 12.32 -10.94 16.97
C ILE A 5 12.87 -10.06 18.11
N GLY A 6 12.41 -8.82 18.21
CA GLY A 6 12.81 -7.92 19.29
C GLY A 6 12.49 -8.46 20.69
N ALA A 7 11.28 -9.01 20.86
CA ALA A 7 10.85 -9.65 22.10
C ALA A 7 11.74 -10.86 22.43
N LYS A 8 12.03 -11.71 21.45
CA LYS A 8 12.89 -12.88 21.65
C LYS A 8 14.34 -12.52 21.97
N ILE A 9 14.88 -11.47 21.34
CA ILE A 9 16.21 -10.94 21.69
C ILE A 9 16.22 -10.46 23.14
N LYS A 10 15.17 -9.75 23.57
CA LYS A 10 15.07 -9.26 24.94
C LYS A 10 14.95 -10.37 25.97
N GLU A 11 14.25 -11.45 25.65
CA GLU A 11 14.16 -12.67 26.46
C GLU A 11 15.53 -13.35 26.63
N LEU A 12 16.25 -13.52 25.51
CA LEU A 12 17.57 -14.20 25.50
C LEU A 12 18.70 -13.31 26.05
N HIS A 13 18.59 -11.99 25.92
CA HIS A 13 19.58 -11.02 26.32
C HIS A 13 18.96 -9.86 27.08
N PRO A 14 18.54 -10.05 28.36
CA PRO A 14 17.80 -9.05 29.15
C PRO A 14 18.52 -7.71 29.32
N THR A 15 19.85 -7.72 29.28
CA THR A 15 20.69 -6.52 29.48
C THR A 15 20.77 -5.64 28.24
N LYS A 16 20.47 -6.17 27.04
CA LYS A 16 20.51 -5.40 25.80
C LYS A 16 19.34 -4.42 25.71
N ARG A 17 19.66 -3.21 25.23
CA ARG A 17 18.66 -2.19 24.88
C ARG A 17 18.15 -2.47 23.49
N VAL A 18 16.93 -3.00 23.43
CA VAL A 18 16.23 -3.30 22.16
C VAL A 18 15.17 -2.22 21.94
N LEU A 19 15.23 -1.53 20.81
CA LEU A 19 14.24 -0.53 20.41
C LEU A 19 13.58 -0.95 19.10
N TYR A 20 12.25 -1.04 19.11
CA TYR A 20 11.42 -1.15 17.92
C TYR A 20 10.72 0.18 17.66
N VAL A 21 10.82 0.69 16.44
CA VAL A 21 10.20 1.96 16.02
C VAL A 21 9.83 1.86 14.53
N SER A 22 8.68 2.43 14.15
CA SER A 22 8.38 2.61 12.72
C SER A 22 9.18 3.78 12.15
N ALA A 23 9.48 3.75 10.85
CA ALA A 23 10.15 4.86 10.17
C ALA A 23 9.35 6.17 10.31
N HIS A 24 8.02 6.09 10.30
CA HIS A 24 7.14 7.23 10.55
C HIS A 24 7.37 7.84 11.95
N LEU A 25 7.36 7.02 13.01
CA LEU A 25 7.59 7.49 14.38
C LEU A 25 8.99 8.08 14.55
N PHE A 26 10.00 7.45 13.93
CA PHE A 26 11.36 7.99 13.89
C PHE A 26 11.38 9.39 13.27
N GLN A 27 10.68 9.59 12.13
CA GLN A 27 10.55 10.87 11.47
C GLN A 27 9.87 11.93 12.35
N VAL A 28 8.77 11.55 13.02
CA VAL A 28 8.06 12.45 13.95
C VAL A 28 8.97 12.90 15.08
N GLN A 29 9.65 11.96 15.74
CA GLN A 29 10.60 12.25 16.83
C GLN A 29 11.77 13.13 16.36
N TYR A 30 12.31 12.85 15.16
CA TYR A 30 13.35 13.69 14.57
C TYR A 30 12.85 15.12 14.31
N THR A 31 11.67 15.27 13.72
CA THR A 31 11.08 16.57 13.43
C THR A 31 10.84 17.38 14.71
N ASP A 32 10.36 16.71 15.76
CA ASP A 32 10.18 17.34 17.08
C ASP A 32 11.51 17.75 17.72
N SER A 33 12.55 16.95 17.56
CA SER A 33 13.90 17.30 18.06
C SER A 33 14.46 18.52 17.33
N VAL A 34 14.21 18.66 16.02
CA VAL A 34 14.58 19.86 15.25
C VAL A 34 13.84 21.10 15.77
N ARG A 35 12.54 21.00 16.00
CA ARG A 35 11.73 22.11 16.55
C ARG A 35 12.19 22.56 17.93
N LYS A 36 12.65 21.61 18.77
CA LYS A 36 13.10 21.85 20.14
C LYS A 36 14.61 22.16 20.25
N ASN A 37 15.35 22.18 19.12
CA ASN A 37 16.81 22.29 19.08
C ASN A 37 17.55 21.20 19.89
N THR A 38 17.00 19.98 19.94
CA THR A 38 17.55 18.82 20.68
C THR A 38 17.97 17.67 19.76
N VAL A 39 18.39 17.98 18.54
CA VAL A 39 18.79 16.95 17.52
C VAL A 39 19.96 16.11 18.03
N ASN A 40 20.91 16.71 18.76
CA ASN A 40 22.04 15.96 19.31
C ASN A 40 21.58 14.93 20.35
N ASP A 41 20.63 15.29 21.20
CA ASP A 41 20.08 14.36 22.20
C ASP A 41 19.35 13.20 21.52
N PHE A 42 18.58 13.48 20.45
CA PHE A 42 17.93 12.48 19.63
C PHE A 42 18.95 11.50 19.02
N ILE A 43 20.02 12.01 18.40
CA ILE A 43 21.07 11.16 17.82
C ILE A 43 21.76 10.34 18.91
N ASN A 44 22.17 10.96 20.01
CA ASN A 44 22.81 10.31 21.13
C ASN A 44 21.95 9.19 21.70
N PHE A 45 20.63 9.42 21.87
CA PHE A 45 19.71 8.39 22.34
C PHE A 45 19.75 7.15 21.43
N TYR A 46 19.57 7.32 20.11
CA TYR A 46 19.60 6.20 19.17
C TYR A 46 20.95 5.48 19.13
N GLN A 47 22.04 6.20 19.29
CA GLN A 47 23.39 5.63 19.34
C GLN A 47 23.66 4.76 20.58
N THR A 48 22.87 4.91 21.64
CA THR A 48 22.97 4.04 22.82
C THR A 48 22.34 2.68 22.67
N ILE A 49 21.52 2.46 21.63
CA ILE A 49 20.74 1.23 21.43
C ILE A 49 21.63 0.07 20.99
N ASP A 50 21.40 -1.12 21.54
CA ASP A 50 22.17 -2.33 21.19
C ASP A 50 21.54 -3.07 19.99
N VAL A 51 20.20 -3.05 19.89
CA VAL A 51 19.45 -3.62 18.78
C VAL A 51 18.38 -2.63 18.35
N LEU A 52 18.55 -2.03 17.18
CA LEU A 52 17.61 -1.09 16.60
C LEU A 52 16.81 -1.79 15.49
N ILE A 53 15.49 -1.81 15.65
CA ILE A 53 14.55 -2.34 14.68
C ILE A 53 13.75 -1.17 14.11
N ILE A 54 13.86 -0.93 12.80
CA ILE A 54 13.05 0.09 12.11
C ILE A 54 12.13 -0.60 11.10
N ASP A 55 10.85 -0.38 11.29
CA ASP A 55 9.80 -0.94 10.43
C ASP A 55 9.42 0.06 9.35
N ASP A 56 9.20 -0.44 8.13
CA ASP A 56 8.75 0.31 6.96
C ASP A 56 9.71 1.43 6.51
N VAL A 57 11.01 1.12 6.33
CA VAL A 57 12.02 2.14 5.95
C VAL A 57 11.75 2.84 4.63
N GLN A 58 10.87 2.32 3.74
CA GLN A 58 10.43 3.00 2.53
C GLN A 58 9.76 4.36 2.82
N GLU A 59 9.24 4.58 4.03
CA GLU A 59 8.66 5.86 4.45
C GLU A 59 9.69 6.99 4.58
N PHE A 60 10.98 6.66 4.61
CA PHE A 60 12.04 7.68 4.52
C PHE A 60 12.20 8.27 3.12
N ALA A 61 11.55 7.71 2.10
CA ALA A 61 11.66 8.17 0.72
C ALA A 61 11.41 9.69 0.61
N SER A 62 12.28 10.38 -0.13
CA SER A 62 12.25 11.83 -0.35
C SER A 62 12.44 12.71 0.91
N LEU A 63 12.69 12.13 2.08
CA LEU A 63 12.93 12.86 3.33
C LEU A 63 14.43 13.06 3.58
N THR A 64 15.11 13.85 2.76
CA THR A 64 16.57 13.99 2.74
C THR A 64 17.18 14.25 4.13
N LYS A 65 16.61 15.15 4.93
CA LYS A 65 17.14 15.45 6.28
C LYS A 65 17.03 14.27 7.23
N THR A 66 15.92 13.55 7.19
CA THR A 66 15.69 12.33 7.99
C THR A 66 16.67 11.23 7.56
N GLN A 67 16.83 11.03 6.25
CA GLN A 67 17.77 10.06 5.69
C GLN A 67 19.22 10.36 6.12
N ASN A 68 19.63 11.63 6.09
CA ASN A 68 20.95 12.05 6.56
C ASN A 68 21.18 11.71 8.02
N THR A 69 20.22 12.03 8.88
CA THR A 69 20.32 11.73 10.32
C THR A 69 20.34 10.23 10.57
N PHE A 70 19.46 9.49 9.89
CA PHE A 70 19.44 8.03 9.98
C PHE A 70 20.75 7.40 9.50
N PHE A 71 21.35 7.92 8.42
CA PHE A 71 22.64 7.46 7.92
C PHE A 71 23.76 7.60 8.97
N HIS A 72 23.80 8.70 9.72
CA HIS A 72 24.77 8.90 10.81
C HIS A 72 24.54 7.90 11.95
N ILE A 73 23.30 7.69 12.36
CA ILE A 73 22.95 6.71 13.39
C ILE A 73 23.31 5.30 12.92
N PHE A 74 22.94 4.93 11.69
CA PHE A 74 23.25 3.64 11.07
C PHE A 74 24.76 3.34 11.12
N ASN A 75 25.59 4.28 10.64
CA ASN A 75 27.03 4.11 10.60
C ASN A 75 27.62 3.94 12.01
N HIS A 76 27.16 4.73 12.97
CA HIS A 76 27.63 4.61 14.36
C HIS A 76 27.30 3.23 14.94
N LEU A 77 26.06 2.77 14.81
CA LEU A 77 25.63 1.47 15.31
C LEU A 77 26.40 0.33 14.63
N HIS A 78 26.54 0.39 13.31
CA HIS A 78 27.25 -0.61 12.54
C HIS A 78 28.75 -0.70 12.93
N GLN A 79 29.42 0.45 13.07
CA GLN A 79 30.85 0.50 13.46
C GLN A 79 31.09 -0.02 14.87
N ASN A 80 30.11 0.11 15.76
CA ASN A 80 30.18 -0.38 17.14
C ASN A 80 29.61 -1.80 17.32
N GLY A 81 29.43 -2.56 16.20
CA GLY A 81 28.96 -3.95 16.25
C GLY A 81 27.53 -4.11 16.81
N ARG A 82 26.70 -3.07 16.72
CA ARG A 82 25.31 -3.11 17.14
C ARG A 82 24.45 -3.74 16.05
N GLN A 83 23.35 -4.35 16.46
CA GLN A 83 22.43 -4.99 15.51
C GLN A 83 21.42 -3.99 14.96
N LEU A 84 21.29 -3.98 13.64
CA LEU A 84 20.22 -3.25 12.94
C LEU A 84 19.31 -4.27 12.23
N ILE A 85 18.00 -4.08 12.35
CA ILE A 85 16.98 -4.87 11.65
C ILE A 85 16.05 -3.86 10.98
N LEU A 86 15.94 -3.95 9.67
CA LEU A 86 15.12 -3.02 8.87
C LEU A 86 14.08 -3.84 8.10
N THR A 87 12.87 -3.32 7.99
CA THR A 87 11.86 -3.90 7.09
C THR A 87 11.51 -2.94 5.97
N SER A 88 11.06 -3.48 4.87
CA SER A 88 10.57 -2.74 3.72
C SER A 88 9.54 -3.56 2.95
N ASP A 89 8.60 -2.90 2.29
CA ASP A 89 7.61 -3.51 1.39
C ASP A 89 8.20 -3.90 0.03
N ARG A 90 9.46 -3.51 -0.23
CA ARG A 90 10.17 -3.77 -1.49
C ARG A 90 11.68 -3.89 -1.28
N PRO A 91 12.40 -4.56 -2.19
CA PRO A 91 13.85 -4.71 -2.07
C PRO A 91 14.57 -3.34 -2.20
N PRO A 92 15.79 -3.21 -1.65
CA PRO A 92 16.56 -1.96 -1.70
C PRO A 92 16.76 -1.39 -3.11
N THR A 93 16.78 -2.25 -4.13
CA THR A 93 16.90 -1.84 -5.54
C THR A 93 15.67 -1.14 -6.10
N ALA A 94 14.51 -1.31 -5.48
CA ALA A 94 13.23 -0.71 -5.89
C ALA A 94 12.82 0.49 -5.02
N LEU A 95 13.62 0.88 -4.02
CA LEU A 95 13.37 2.01 -3.13
C LEU A 95 13.68 3.34 -3.84
N GLN A 96 12.69 3.89 -4.53
CA GLN A 96 12.80 5.21 -5.15
C GLN A 96 12.76 6.32 -4.09
N GLY A 97 13.53 7.42 -4.30
CA GLY A 97 13.59 8.55 -3.37
C GLY A 97 14.48 8.33 -2.14
N MET A 98 15.19 7.20 -2.08
CA MET A 98 16.24 6.95 -1.09
C MET A 98 17.60 7.37 -1.63
N GLU A 99 18.44 7.93 -0.75
CA GLU A 99 19.82 8.26 -1.09
C GLU A 99 20.66 6.99 -1.33
N GLU A 100 21.48 7.00 -2.38
CA GLU A 100 22.25 5.83 -2.80
C GLU A 100 23.20 5.30 -1.72
N ARG A 101 23.70 6.18 -0.86
CA ARG A 101 24.54 5.78 0.28
C ARG A 101 23.79 4.93 1.31
N LEU A 102 22.48 5.17 1.53
CA LEU A 102 21.64 4.31 2.38
C LEU A 102 21.34 2.98 1.69
N LEU A 103 20.99 3.02 0.40
CA LEU A 103 20.75 1.82 -0.40
C LEU A 103 21.96 0.88 -0.39
N THR A 104 23.16 1.45 -0.50
CA THR A 104 24.41 0.69 -0.40
C THR A 104 24.54 -0.01 0.96
N ARG A 105 24.20 0.70 2.06
CA ARG A 105 24.23 0.13 3.41
C ARG A 105 23.21 -0.99 3.60
N PHE A 106 22.01 -0.81 3.08
CA PHE A 106 20.94 -1.82 3.18
C PHE A 106 21.32 -3.12 2.44
N LYS A 107 22.12 -3.03 1.39
CA LYS A 107 22.63 -4.19 0.64
C LYS A 107 23.78 -4.95 1.34
N TRP A 108 24.42 -4.36 2.35
CA TRP A 108 25.57 -5.00 3.02
C TRP A 108 25.17 -6.09 4.02
N GLY A 109 23.93 -6.09 4.49
CA GLY A 109 23.42 -7.04 5.47
C GLY A 109 22.84 -8.30 4.84
N LEU A 110 22.30 -9.16 5.69
CA LEU A 110 21.47 -10.27 5.27
C LEU A 110 20.14 -9.72 4.75
N LEU A 111 19.86 -9.95 3.49
CA LEU A 111 18.55 -9.69 2.89
C LEU A 111 17.71 -10.97 2.95
N ALA A 112 16.62 -10.95 3.67
CA ALA A 112 15.65 -12.04 3.75
C ALA A 112 14.32 -11.57 3.16
N GLU A 113 13.88 -12.24 2.10
CA GLU A 113 12.56 -12.00 1.51
C GLU A 113 11.53 -12.91 2.17
N LEU A 114 10.38 -12.33 2.47
CA LEU A 114 9.24 -13.05 3.02
C LEU A 114 8.25 -13.32 1.90
N GLU A 115 8.16 -14.57 1.53
CA GLU A 115 7.17 -15.03 0.57
C GLU A 115 5.75 -15.01 1.16
N LYS A 116 4.76 -14.91 0.28
CA LYS A 116 3.36 -15.09 0.70
C LYS A 116 3.18 -16.51 1.26
N PRO A 117 2.40 -16.66 2.35
CA PRO A 117 2.16 -17.98 2.94
C PRO A 117 1.43 -18.89 1.95
N ASN A 118 1.84 -20.15 1.87
CA ASN A 118 1.09 -21.19 1.16
C ASN A 118 -0.21 -21.53 1.93
N GLN A 119 -1.10 -22.33 1.33
CA GLN A 119 -2.39 -22.67 1.92
C GLN A 119 -2.25 -23.30 3.32
N GLN A 120 -1.34 -24.26 3.48
CA GLN A 120 -1.13 -24.92 4.77
C GLN A 120 -0.68 -23.94 5.85
N LEU A 121 0.27 -23.06 5.55
CA LEU A 121 0.72 -22.05 6.50
C LEU A 121 -0.38 -21.03 6.83
N ARG A 122 -1.24 -20.68 5.87
CA ARG A 122 -2.42 -19.83 6.16
C ARG A 122 -3.39 -20.52 7.11
N HIS A 123 -3.66 -21.81 6.90
CA HIS A 123 -4.49 -22.62 7.79
C HIS A 123 -3.90 -22.64 9.20
N ASP A 124 -2.61 -22.95 9.35
CA ASP A 124 -1.93 -23.01 10.64
C ASP A 124 -1.95 -21.63 11.36
N ILE A 125 -1.80 -20.53 10.61
CA ILE A 125 -1.88 -19.16 11.15
C ILE A 125 -3.29 -18.89 11.67
N LEU A 126 -4.34 -19.25 10.91
CA LEU A 126 -5.73 -19.09 11.31
C LEU A 126 -6.04 -19.90 12.57
N GLU A 127 -5.67 -21.17 12.59
CA GLU A 127 -5.89 -22.05 13.75
C GLU A 127 -5.22 -21.50 15.01
N ASN A 128 -3.96 -21.07 14.90
CA ASN A 128 -3.24 -20.47 16.01
C ASN A 128 -3.91 -19.17 16.50
N LYS A 129 -4.36 -18.32 15.59
CA LYS A 129 -5.06 -17.07 15.93
C LYS A 129 -6.38 -17.35 16.64
N ILE A 130 -7.18 -18.25 16.09
CA ILE A 130 -8.48 -18.69 16.66
C ILE A 130 -8.29 -19.25 18.08
N ARG A 131 -7.24 -20.06 18.27
CA ARG A 131 -6.90 -20.63 19.58
C ARG A 131 -6.46 -19.56 20.58
N GLN A 132 -5.62 -18.60 20.15
CA GLN A 132 -5.18 -17.47 21.00
C GLN A 132 -6.34 -16.58 21.42
N ASP A 133 -7.28 -16.32 20.52
CA ASP A 133 -8.45 -15.49 20.80
C ASP A 133 -9.57 -16.25 21.53
N GLY A 134 -9.38 -17.56 21.79
CA GLY A 134 -10.37 -18.40 22.48
C GLY A 134 -11.66 -18.63 21.70
N LEU A 135 -11.61 -18.49 20.37
CA LEU A 135 -12.77 -18.62 19.50
C LEU A 135 -13.08 -20.09 19.19
N LYS A 136 -14.35 -20.38 18.94
CA LYS A 136 -14.81 -21.66 18.40
C LYS A 136 -15.27 -21.45 16.96
N ILE A 137 -14.44 -21.82 16.00
CA ILE A 137 -14.74 -21.74 14.56
C ILE A 137 -14.67 -23.17 14.02
N PRO A 138 -15.69 -23.64 13.27
CA PRO A 138 -15.65 -24.96 12.64
C PRO A 138 -14.50 -25.08 11.65
N GLU A 139 -13.91 -26.28 11.56
CA GLU A 139 -12.78 -26.60 10.67
C GLU A 139 -13.11 -26.27 9.20
N GLU A 140 -14.31 -26.58 8.74
CA GLU A 140 -14.78 -26.26 7.39
C GLU A 140 -14.72 -24.75 7.05
N VAL A 141 -14.88 -23.87 8.06
CA VAL A 141 -14.78 -22.42 7.90
C VAL A 141 -13.30 -22.02 7.82
N ILE A 142 -12.43 -22.63 8.61
CA ILE A 142 -10.98 -22.39 8.59
C ILE A 142 -10.41 -22.79 7.23
N ASP A 143 -10.76 -23.98 6.75
CA ASP A 143 -10.38 -24.46 5.42
C ASP A 143 -10.84 -23.48 4.33
N PHE A 144 -12.13 -23.14 4.35
CA PHE A 144 -12.73 -22.23 3.37
C PHE A 144 -12.03 -20.86 3.34
N VAL A 145 -11.74 -20.26 4.51
CA VAL A 145 -11.04 -18.96 4.59
C VAL A 145 -9.59 -19.10 4.10
N SER A 146 -8.88 -20.18 4.51
CA SER A 146 -7.49 -20.42 4.10
C SER A 146 -7.32 -20.63 2.61
N GLU A 147 -8.32 -21.20 1.94
CA GLU A 147 -8.34 -21.43 0.48
C GLU A 147 -8.62 -20.16 -0.31
N ASN A 148 -9.53 -19.32 0.18
CA ASN A 148 -10.06 -18.19 -0.57
C ASN A 148 -9.36 -16.85 -0.30
N VAL A 149 -8.60 -16.73 0.81
CA VAL A 149 -7.87 -15.51 1.18
C VAL A 149 -6.38 -15.71 0.95
N ASN A 150 -5.85 -15.15 -0.15
CA ASN A 150 -4.50 -15.41 -0.62
C ASN A 150 -3.52 -14.23 -0.49
N ASP A 151 -4.01 -13.02 -0.19
CA ASP A 151 -3.21 -11.81 -0.35
C ASP A 151 -2.30 -11.51 0.82
N SER A 152 -2.80 -11.53 2.04
CA SER A 152 -1.97 -11.24 3.22
C SER A 152 -2.47 -11.88 4.50
N VAL A 153 -1.55 -12.09 5.46
CA VAL A 153 -1.90 -12.55 6.83
C VAL A 153 -2.83 -11.54 7.53
N ARG A 154 -2.64 -10.24 7.30
CA ARG A 154 -3.51 -9.20 7.87
C ARG A 154 -4.96 -9.34 7.41
N GLU A 155 -5.15 -9.75 6.17
CA GLU A 155 -6.48 -9.98 5.61
C GLU A 155 -7.15 -11.21 6.24
N LEU A 156 -6.38 -12.30 6.44
CA LEU A 156 -6.85 -13.46 7.19
C LEU A 156 -7.32 -13.07 8.60
N GLU A 157 -6.51 -12.30 9.34
CA GLU A 157 -6.87 -11.77 10.66
C GLU A 157 -8.11 -10.86 10.60
N GLY A 158 -8.22 -10.02 9.58
CA GLY A 158 -9.38 -9.16 9.34
C GLY A 158 -10.68 -9.95 9.13
N ILE A 159 -10.62 -11.07 8.40
CA ILE A 159 -11.76 -11.96 8.21
C ILE A 159 -12.18 -12.63 9.52
N VAL A 160 -11.22 -13.16 10.31
CA VAL A 160 -11.51 -13.76 11.63
C VAL A 160 -12.17 -12.73 12.56
N ASN A 161 -11.63 -11.52 12.63
CA ASN A 161 -12.21 -10.44 13.43
C ASN A 161 -13.63 -10.09 12.97
N SER A 162 -13.88 -10.10 11.66
CA SER A 162 -15.21 -9.86 11.09
C SER A 162 -16.18 -10.98 11.43
N LEU A 163 -15.76 -12.26 11.30
CA LEU A 163 -16.56 -13.43 11.69
C LEU A 163 -16.98 -13.33 13.15
N MET A 164 -16.03 -13.02 14.03
CA MET A 164 -16.29 -12.84 15.45
C MET A 164 -17.29 -11.69 15.71
N ALA A 165 -17.06 -10.53 15.11
CA ALA A 165 -17.93 -9.36 15.29
C ALA A 165 -19.37 -9.65 14.85
N TYR A 166 -19.56 -10.28 13.71
CA TYR A 166 -20.89 -10.63 13.20
C TYR A 166 -21.57 -11.71 14.06
N SER A 167 -20.81 -12.71 14.54
CA SER A 167 -21.33 -13.74 15.44
C SER A 167 -21.87 -13.13 16.74
N VAL A 168 -21.12 -12.20 17.33
CA VAL A 168 -21.52 -11.51 18.56
C VAL A 168 -22.73 -10.58 18.32
N VAL A 169 -22.70 -9.76 17.28
CA VAL A 169 -23.77 -8.77 17.00
C VAL A 169 -25.09 -9.44 16.67
N TRP A 170 -25.06 -10.55 15.94
CA TRP A 170 -26.27 -11.25 15.52
C TRP A 170 -26.64 -12.44 16.43
N ASN A 171 -25.85 -12.67 17.47
CA ASN A 171 -26.00 -13.82 18.38
C ASN A 171 -26.17 -15.15 17.62
N ARG A 172 -25.27 -15.38 16.64
CA ARG A 172 -25.30 -16.49 15.71
C ARG A 172 -23.95 -17.21 15.72
N ASP A 173 -23.99 -18.53 15.66
CA ASP A 173 -22.79 -19.33 15.51
C ASP A 173 -22.09 -19.03 14.18
N ILE A 174 -20.73 -19.17 14.19
CA ILE A 174 -19.92 -19.02 12.99
C ILE A 174 -20.10 -20.29 12.14
N ASP A 175 -20.65 -20.11 10.95
CA ASP A 175 -20.91 -21.17 9.98
C ASP A 175 -20.38 -20.80 8.59
N LEU A 176 -20.34 -21.76 7.68
CA LEU A 176 -19.85 -21.56 6.31
C LEU A 176 -20.64 -20.48 5.54
N PRO A 177 -22.00 -20.42 5.60
CA PRO A 177 -22.75 -19.34 4.98
C PRO A 177 -22.38 -17.93 5.46
N LEU A 178 -22.06 -17.76 6.75
CA LEU A 178 -21.59 -16.51 7.29
C LEU A 178 -20.20 -16.16 6.73
N ALA A 179 -19.29 -17.12 6.68
CA ALA A 179 -17.96 -16.95 6.11
C ALA A 179 -18.03 -16.54 4.63
N GLU A 180 -18.86 -17.20 3.83
CA GLU A 180 -19.09 -16.82 2.43
C GLU A 180 -19.61 -15.40 2.28
N GLN A 181 -20.56 -14.98 3.13
CA GLN A 181 -21.13 -13.65 3.08
C GLN A 181 -20.08 -12.58 3.41
N ILE A 182 -19.23 -12.82 4.41
CA ILE A 182 -18.16 -11.91 4.81
C ILE A 182 -17.10 -11.82 3.73
N LEU A 183 -16.65 -12.97 3.19
CA LEU A 183 -15.68 -13.00 2.09
C LEU A 183 -16.19 -12.27 0.84
N LYS A 184 -17.44 -12.50 0.44
CA LYS A 184 -18.05 -11.76 -0.69
C LYS A 184 -18.06 -10.24 -0.47
N ARG A 185 -18.16 -9.77 0.76
CA ARG A 185 -18.09 -8.34 1.11
C ARG A 185 -16.64 -7.85 1.11
N ALA A 186 -15.72 -8.60 1.69
CA ALA A 186 -14.31 -8.27 1.74
C ALA A 186 -13.71 -8.19 0.32
N VAL A 187 -13.95 -9.20 -0.52
CA VAL A 187 -13.51 -9.23 -1.93
C VAL A 187 -14.15 -8.12 -2.78
N LYS A 188 -15.38 -7.69 -2.48
CA LYS A 188 -15.98 -6.52 -3.14
C LYS A 188 -15.33 -5.19 -2.70
N GLN A 189 -14.66 -5.14 -1.55
CA GLN A 189 -13.89 -3.97 -1.12
C GLN A 189 -12.46 -3.95 -1.68
N GLU A 190 -11.93 -5.08 -2.15
CA GLU A 190 -10.70 -5.08 -2.92
C GLU A 190 -10.98 -4.47 -4.30
N ASN A 191 -10.70 -3.19 -4.40
CA ASN A 191 -10.68 -2.47 -5.66
C ASN A 191 -9.71 -3.18 -6.61
N LYS A 192 -10.23 -4.01 -7.53
CA LYS A 192 -9.46 -4.42 -8.71
C LYS A 192 -8.83 -3.15 -9.28
N PRO A 193 -7.52 -3.12 -9.56
CA PRO A 193 -6.87 -1.90 -10.04
C PRO A 193 -7.65 -1.36 -11.25
N VAL A 194 -7.95 -0.06 -11.23
CA VAL A 194 -8.65 0.59 -12.33
C VAL A 194 -7.78 0.44 -13.56
N THR A 195 -8.22 -0.34 -14.55
CA THR A 195 -7.51 -0.52 -15.82
C THR A 195 -7.97 0.54 -16.82
N ILE A 196 -7.12 0.86 -17.80
CA ILE A 196 -7.49 1.78 -18.88
C ILE A 196 -8.70 1.26 -19.68
N ASP A 197 -8.76 -0.03 -19.90
CA ASP A 197 -9.87 -0.65 -20.62
C ASP A 197 -11.20 -0.47 -19.87
N PHE A 198 -11.17 -0.60 -18.54
CA PHE A 198 -12.36 -0.36 -17.72
C PHE A 198 -12.77 1.12 -17.73
N ILE A 199 -11.81 2.05 -17.67
CA ILE A 199 -12.09 3.49 -17.79
C ILE A 199 -12.72 3.79 -19.16
N LEU A 200 -12.13 3.26 -20.24
CA LEU A 200 -12.65 3.44 -21.60
C LEU A 200 -14.07 2.88 -21.74
N ASP A 201 -14.32 1.69 -21.21
CA ASP A 201 -15.66 1.10 -21.24
C ASP A 201 -16.71 2.01 -20.59
N LYS A 202 -16.42 2.50 -19.37
CA LYS A 202 -17.37 3.37 -18.65
C LYS A 202 -17.54 4.74 -19.29
N VAL A 203 -16.46 5.38 -19.71
CA VAL A 203 -16.53 6.71 -20.35
C VAL A 203 -17.20 6.63 -21.72
N CYS A 204 -16.85 5.63 -22.55
CA CYS A 204 -17.47 5.43 -23.84
C CYS A 204 -18.96 5.10 -23.73
N GLY A 205 -19.32 4.24 -22.77
CA GLY A 205 -20.72 3.92 -22.48
C GLY A 205 -21.52 5.15 -22.06
N TYR A 206 -20.98 5.99 -21.17
CA TYR A 206 -21.65 7.21 -20.69
C TYR A 206 -21.93 8.22 -21.82
N PHE A 207 -20.97 8.41 -22.74
CA PHE A 207 -21.11 9.35 -23.86
C PHE A 207 -21.68 8.72 -25.13
N ASN A 208 -22.02 7.43 -25.10
CA ASN A 208 -22.51 6.66 -26.27
C ASN A 208 -21.58 6.76 -27.50
N VAL A 209 -20.26 6.65 -27.24
CA VAL A 209 -19.18 6.69 -28.23
C VAL A 209 -18.59 5.29 -28.37
N LYS A 210 -18.37 4.82 -29.61
CA LYS A 210 -17.71 3.53 -29.82
C LYS A 210 -16.25 3.60 -29.37
N GLN A 211 -15.80 2.61 -28.62
CA GLN A 211 -14.43 2.54 -28.10
C GLN A 211 -13.38 2.56 -29.21
N GLU A 212 -13.69 1.93 -30.34
CA GLU A 212 -12.83 1.92 -31.54
C GLU A 212 -12.51 3.33 -32.06
N ASP A 213 -13.47 4.27 -32.02
CA ASP A 213 -13.30 5.63 -32.48
C ASP A 213 -12.28 6.42 -31.59
N VAL A 214 -12.20 6.06 -30.31
CA VAL A 214 -11.27 6.72 -29.37
C VAL A 214 -9.80 6.47 -29.75
N PHE A 215 -9.50 5.31 -30.33
CA PHE A 215 -8.15 4.93 -30.78
C PHE A 215 -7.77 5.55 -32.12
N THR A 216 -8.73 6.05 -32.87
CA THR A 216 -8.51 6.63 -34.23
C THR A 216 -7.96 8.07 -34.12
N LYS A 217 -7.59 8.64 -35.29
CA LYS A 217 -7.24 10.08 -35.41
C LYS A 217 -8.47 10.98 -35.52
N CYS A 218 -9.67 10.48 -35.21
CA CYS A 218 -10.92 11.24 -35.28
C CYS A 218 -10.83 12.49 -34.35
N ARG A 219 -11.19 13.65 -34.93
CA ARG A 219 -11.22 14.96 -34.25
C ARG A 219 -12.63 15.46 -33.95
N LYS A 220 -13.66 14.64 -34.19
CA LYS A 220 -15.05 15.01 -33.87
C LYS A 220 -15.14 15.31 -32.36
N GLN A 221 -15.82 16.38 -32.01
CA GLN A 221 -15.88 16.89 -30.65
C GLN A 221 -16.27 15.85 -29.58
N PRO A 222 -17.30 14.98 -29.77
CA PRO A 222 -17.65 13.95 -28.77
C PRO A 222 -16.50 12.96 -28.51
N VAL A 223 -15.84 12.48 -29.58
CA VAL A 223 -14.74 11.51 -29.48
C VAL A 223 -13.50 12.13 -28.84
N ALA A 224 -13.19 13.39 -29.18
CA ALA A 224 -12.08 14.12 -28.58
C ALA A 224 -12.31 14.33 -27.06
N GLN A 225 -13.52 14.69 -26.66
CA GLN A 225 -13.91 14.86 -25.27
C GLN A 225 -13.78 13.55 -24.46
N VAL A 226 -14.31 12.45 -24.99
CA VAL A 226 -14.21 11.10 -24.37
C VAL A 226 -12.75 10.73 -24.17
N ARG A 227 -11.89 10.98 -25.18
CA ARG A 227 -10.46 10.70 -25.10
C ARG A 227 -9.77 11.52 -24.02
N GLN A 228 -10.07 12.82 -23.91
CA GLN A 228 -9.51 13.72 -22.88
C GLN A 228 -9.91 13.25 -21.48
N ILE A 229 -11.20 12.96 -21.27
CA ILE A 229 -11.72 12.45 -20.01
C ILE A 229 -11.08 11.10 -19.65
N ALA A 230 -10.94 10.18 -20.60
CA ALA A 230 -10.31 8.88 -20.35
C ALA A 230 -8.83 9.03 -19.96
N MET A 231 -8.07 9.95 -20.60
CA MET A 231 -6.68 10.24 -20.24
C MET A 231 -6.57 10.84 -18.84
N TYR A 232 -7.44 11.79 -18.49
CA TYR A 232 -7.49 12.41 -17.16
C TYR A 232 -7.81 11.37 -16.07
N LEU A 233 -8.83 10.56 -16.26
CA LEU A 233 -9.20 9.52 -15.30
C LEU A 233 -8.13 8.43 -15.19
N ALA A 234 -7.46 8.08 -16.29
CA ALA A 234 -6.33 7.16 -16.27
C ALA A 234 -5.15 7.71 -15.45
N GLN A 235 -4.84 8.99 -15.59
CA GLN A 235 -3.81 9.65 -14.76
C GLN A 235 -4.20 9.67 -13.27
N LYS A 236 -5.47 9.92 -12.97
CA LYS A 236 -5.99 10.05 -11.60
C LYS A 236 -6.12 8.73 -10.87
N HIS A 237 -6.49 7.66 -11.58
CA HIS A 237 -6.87 6.36 -10.98
C HIS A 237 -5.92 5.21 -11.30
N THR A 238 -4.86 5.44 -12.08
CA THR A 238 -3.85 4.42 -12.37
C THR A 238 -2.44 4.94 -12.04
N ASN A 239 -1.53 4.01 -11.72
CA ASN A 239 -0.11 4.33 -11.48
C ASN A 239 0.72 4.35 -12.77
N LEU A 240 0.09 4.60 -13.93
CA LEU A 240 0.76 4.57 -15.22
C LEU A 240 1.41 5.92 -15.55
N SER A 241 2.58 5.89 -16.18
CA SER A 241 3.21 7.11 -16.70
C SER A 241 2.39 7.73 -17.84
N LEU A 242 2.46 9.06 -18.00
CA LEU A 242 1.76 9.77 -19.09
C LEU A 242 2.10 9.21 -20.46
N ALA A 243 3.35 8.79 -20.67
CA ALA A 243 3.78 8.15 -21.92
C ALA A 243 3.05 6.81 -22.15
N ARG A 244 2.87 6.02 -21.10
CA ARG A 244 2.16 4.74 -21.16
C ARG A 244 0.67 4.95 -21.42
N ILE A 245 0.04 5.90 -20.72
CA ILE A 245 -1.36 6.28 -20.94
C ILE A 245 -1.56 6.69 -22.41
N GLY A 246 -0.71 7.56 -22.94
CA GLY A 246 -0.77 7.99 -24.33
C GLY A 246 -0.64 6.83 -25.33
N SER A 247 0.29 5.89 -25.08
CA SER A 247 0.47 4.72 -25.95
C SER A 247 -0.75 3.82 -25.98
N LEU A 248 -1.46 3.67 -24.84
CA LEU A 248 -2.64 2.83 -24.70
C LEU A 248 -3.93 3.52 -25.21
N ILE A 249 -4.02 4.86 -25.13
CA ILE A 249 -5.20 5.61 -25.62
C ILE A 249 -4.92 6.27 -26.97
N GLY A 250 -4.78 5.45 -28.00
CA GLY A 250 -4.69 5.91 -29.39
C GLY A 250 -3.30 6.37 -29.84
N LYS A 251 -2.21 5.80 -29.28
CA LYS A 251 -0.81 6.05 -29.64
C LYS A 251 -0.46 7.55 -29.62
N ARG A 252 -0.78 8.24 -28.53
CA ARG A 252 -0.53 9.68 -28.32
C ARG A 252 0.76 9.91 -27.54
N THR A 253 1.35 11.10 -27.73
CA THR A 253 2.53 11.51 -26.97
C THR A 253 2.18 11.94 -25.54
N HIS A 254 3.15 11.90 -24.64
CA HIS A 254 2.96 12.36 -23.25
C HIS A 254 2.49 13.82 -23.18
N ALA A 255 2.95 14.69 -24.09
CA ALA A 255 2.51 16.07 -24.17
C ALA A 255 1.02 16.20 -24.50
N THR A 256 0.49 15.31 -25.37
CA THR A 256 -0.95 15.25 -25.66
C THR A 256 -1.77 14.84 -24.45
N VAL A 257 -1.27 13.89 -23.67
CA VAL A 257 -1.95 13.45 -22.43
C VAL A 257 -1.96 14.57 -21.40
N LEU A 258 -0.81 15.23 -21.17
CA LEU A 258 -0.69 16.34 -20.24
C LEU A 258 -1.65 17.48 -20.60
N HIS A 259 -1.66 17.89 -21.88
CA HIS A 259 -2.59 18.91 -22.38
C HIS A 259 -4.06 18.49 -22.20
N SER A 260 -4.40 17.21 -22.46
CA SER A 260 -5.75 16.70 -22.26
C SER A 260 -6.19 16.77 -20.79
N CYS A 261 -5.29 16.46 -19.86
CA CYS A 261 -5.57 16.58 -18.44
C CYS A 261 -5.79 18.01 -18.01
N SER A 262 -4.94 18.97 -18.44
CA SER A 262 -5.12 20.40 -18.17
C SER A 262 -6.46 20.91 -18.70
N VAL A 263 -6.85 20.56 -19.93
CA VAL A 263 -8.14 20.98 -20.52
C VAL A 263 -9.33 20.46 -19.69
N VAL A 264 -9.26 19.23 -19.17
CA VAL A 264 -10.32 18.67 -18.32
C VAL A 264 -10.33 19.37 -16.96
N GLU A 265 -9.20 19.63 -16.35
CA GLU A 265 -9.07 20.35 -15.07
C GLU A 265 -9.63 21.76 -15.17
N ASP A 266 -9.21 22.54 -16.18
CA ASP A 266 -9.72 23.88 -16.42
C ASP A 266 -11.24 23.89 -16.56
N ARG A 267 -11.78 22.92 -17.30
CA ARG A 267 -13.22 22.81 -17.51
C ARG A 267 -13.97 22.40 -16.25
N LEU A 268 -13.38 21.58 -15.38
CA LEU A 268 -13.97 21.20 -14.08
C LEU A 268 -14.13 22.42 -13.16
N HIS A 269 -13.25 23.42 -13.27
CA HIS A 269 -13.33 24.66 -12.49
C HIS A 269 -14.39 25.63 -12.99
N VAL A 270 -14.70 25.65 -14.30
CA VAL A 270 -15.57 26.66 -14.91
C VAL A 270 -16.98 26.13 -15.21
N ASP A 271 -17.12 24.85 -15.59
CA ASP A 271 -18.37 24.27 -16.09
C ASP A 271 -19.00 23.31 -15.05
N LYS A 272 -20.00 23.82 -14.31
CA LYS A 272 -20.73 23.03 -13.29
C LYS A 272 -21.44 21.79 -13.88
N ALA A 273 -21.96 21.89 -15.12
CA ALA A 273 -22.62 20.77 -15.77
C ALA A 273 -21.62 19.67 -16.16
N PHE A 274 -20.44 20.08 -16.60
CA PHE A 274 -19.35 19.16 -16.90
C PHE A 274 -18.87 18.46 -15.61
N LYS A 275 -18.73 19.20 -14.50
CA LYS A 275 -18.37 18.66 -13.20
C LYS A 275 -19.36 17.59 -12.74
N SER A 276 -20.67 17.85 -12.84
CA SER A 276 -21.70 16.86 -12.48
C SER A 276 -21.55 15.56 -13.29
N LYS A 277 -21.28 15.65 -14.60
CA LYS A 277 -21.04 14.48 -15.45
C LYS A 277 -19.78 13.70 -15.03
N MET A 278 -18.72 14.41 -14.66
CA MET A 278 -17.50 13.79 -14.18
C MET A 278 -17.72 13.07 -12.86
N ASP A 279 -18.49 13.66 -11.93
CA ASP A 279 -18.83 13.04 -10.64
C ASP A 279 -19.68 11.77 -10.85
N GLU A 280 -20.57 11.75 -11.84
CA GLU A 280 -21.33 10.55 -12.22
C GLU A 280 -20.42 9.45 -12.77
N ILE A 281 -19.50 9.80 -13.67
CA ILE A 281 -18.54 8.84 -14.24
C ILE A 281 -17.63 8.29 -13.13
N GLU A 282 -17.16 9.12 -12.22
CA GLU A 282 -16.36 8.66 -11.07
C GLU A 282 -17.15 7.72 -10.13
N LYS A 283 -18.45 7.96 -9.94
CA LYS A 283 -19.34 7.03 -9.24
C LYS A 283 -19.44 5.67 -9.97
N LEU A 284 -19.57 5.68 -11.31
CA LEU A 284 -19.59 4.45 -12.10
C LEU A 284 -18.25 3.68 -12.04
N LEU A 285 -17.13 4.38 -11.90
CA LEU A 285 -15.82 3.75 -11.69
C LEU A 285 -15.67 3.14 -10.27
N LYS A 286 -16.39 3.65 -9.29
CA LYS A 286 -16.41 3.15 -7.91
C LYS A 286 -17.42 2.03 -7.67
N GLN A 287 -18.45 1.91 -8.52
CA GLN A 287 -19.48 0.85 -8.48
C GLN A 287 -18.95 -0.39 -9.20
N ARG A 288 -18.16 -1.20 -8.51
CA ARG A 288 -17.63 -2.48 -9.02
C ARG A 288 -18.25 -3.66 -8.32
#